data_537b0b16ff107fe85e38593b8a5cdb77
#
_entry.id   537b0b16ff107fe85e38593b8a5cdb77
#
_cell.length_a   1.000
_cell.length_b   1.000
_cell.length_c   1.000
_cell.angle_alpha   90.00
_cell.angle_beta   90.00
_cell.angle_gamma   90.00
#
_symmetry.space_group_name_H-M   'P 1'
#
loop_
_entity.id
_entity.type
_entity.pdbx_description
1 polymer ?
#
loop_
_entity_poly.entity_id
_entity_poly.type
_entity_poly.pdbx_seq_one_letter_code
_entity_poly.pdbx_strand_id
1 'polypeptide(L)'
;MSDALKDEIIKTFGTPCAVVDLNIVDHNIEHAQSLCNKAGVANRPHIKTHKSPVLAKMQIAAGAKGITCQKLGEARIMAEAGITDIIIATNLLGAAKCGQLASLQRQVPLKVCADNAVSLTAYSKAANDANRPIDVLIECDTGQQLSLIHI
;
A
#
# COMPACT_ATOMS: atom_id res chain seq x y z
N MET A 1 -20.11 -9.25 -18.97
CA MET A 1 -20.06 -8.05 -19.84
C MET A 1 -20.68 -8.42 -21.18
N SER A 2 -21.66 -7.63 -21.68
CA SER A 2 -22.29 -7.87 -23.00
C SER A 2 -21.33 -7.52 -24.14
N ASP A 3 -21.50 -8.13 -25.32
CA ASP A 3 -20.67 -7.83 -26.49
C ASP A 3 -20.78 -6.36 -26.90
N ALA A 4 -21.99 -5.79 -26.85
CA ALA A 4 -22.22 -4.37 -27.15
C ALA A 4 -21.40 -3.43 -26.23
N LEU A 5 -21.35 -3.71 -24.94
CA LEU A 5 -20.55 -2.93 -23.99
C LEU A 5 -19.06 -3.10 -24.23
N LYS A 6 -18.62 -4.31 -24.59
CA LYS A 6 -17.23 -4.60 -24.97
C LYS A 6 -16.82 -3.77 -26.19
N ASP A 7 -17.64 -3.75 -27.22
CA ASP A 7 -17.37 -3.00 -28.46
C ASP A 7 -17.33 -1.49 -28.22
N GLU A 8 -18.21 -0.99 -27.36
CA GLU A 8 -18.23 0.43 -26.95
C GLU A 8 -16.95 0.80 -26.19
N ILE A 9 -16.50 -0.04 -25.25
CA ILE A 9 -15.26 0.15 -24.50
C ILE A 9 -14.05 0.15 -25.44
N ILE A 10 -13.96 -0.81 -26.36
CA ILE A 10 -12.88 -0.90 -27.34
C ILE A 10 -12.86 0.35 -28.24
N LYS A 11 -14.03 0.78 -28.71
CA LYS A 11 -14.16 1.98 -29.55
C LYS A 11 -13.73 3.25 -28.83
N THR A 12 -14.03 3.35 -27.52
CA THR A 12 -13.79 4.56 -26.72
C THR A 12 -12.37 4.64 -26.22
N PHE A 13 -11.81 3.53 -25.73
CA PHE A 13 -10.53 3.50 -25.01
C PHE A 13 -9.41 2.75 -25.77
N GLY A 14 -9.73 2.02 -26.83
CA GLY A 14 -8.78 1.19 -27.55
C GLY A 14 -8.40 -0.11 -26.82
N THR A 15 -7.37 -0.78 -27.33
CA THR A 15 -6.82 -2.01 -26.76
C THR A 15 -5.28 -1.92 -26.67
N PRO A 16 -4.65 -2.48 -25.58
CA PRO A 16 -5.28 -3.13 -24.43
C PRO A 16 -5.83 -2.11 -23.44
N CYS A 17 -6.97 -2.41 -22.80
CA CYS A 17 -7.47 -1.63 -21.67
C CYS A 17 -7.90 -2.56 -20.52
N ALA A 18 -7.68 -2.10 -19.28
CA ALA A 18 -8.15 -2.79 -18.09
C ALA A 18 -9.58 -2.30 -17.75
N VAL A 19 -10.48 -3.25 -17.55
CA VAL A 19 -11.87 -2.97 -17.18
C VAL A 19 -12.14 -3.56 -15.82
N VAL A 20 -12.78 -2.77 -14.95
CA VAL A 20 -13.13 -3.17 -13.58
C VAL A 20 -14.63 -3.05 -13.40
N ASP A 21 -15.28 -4.14 -12.99
CA ASP A 21 -16.68 -4.14 -12.60
C ASP A 21 -16.79 -3.68 -11.15
N LEU A 22 -17.33 -2.49 -10.92
CA LEU A 22 -17.40 -1.91 -9.58
C LEU A 22 -18.37 -2.67 -8.66
N ASN A 23 -19.41 -3.33 -9.17
CA ASN A 23 -20.30 -4.14 -8.32
C ASN A 23 -19.55 -5.36 -7.74
N ILE A 24 -18.67 -5.97 -8.56
CA ILE A 24 -17.84 -7.08 -8.12
C ILE A 24 -16.78 -6.58 -7.13
N VAL A 25 -16.21 -5.40 -7.36
CA VAL A 25 -15.25 -4.78 -6.44
C VAL A 25 -15.88 -4.52 -5.08
N ASP A 26 -17.04 -3.89 -5.04
CA ASP A 26 -17.78 -3.61 -3.79
C ASP A 26 -18.07 -4.90 -3.02
N HIS A 27 -18.63 -5.89 -3.71
CA HIS A 27 -18.89 -7.20 -3.11
C HIS A 27 -17.63 -7.84 -2.51
N ASN A 28 -16.50 -7.82 -3.23
CA ASN A 28 -15.25 -8.40 -2.77
C ASN A 28 -14.65 -7.63 -1.58
N ILE A 29 -14.73 -6.31 -1.58
CA ILE A 29 -14.27 -5.46 -0.48
C ILE A 29 -15.09 -5.74 0.77
N GLU A 30 -16.41 -5.73 0.66
CA GLU A 30 -17.33 -6.01 1.78
C GLU A 30 -17.13 -7.41 2.34
N HIS A 31 -16.96 -8.41 1.45
CA HIS A 31 -16.71 -9.79 1.85
C HIS A 31 -15.42 -9.91 2.67
N ALA A 32 -14.31 -9.38 2.16
CA ALA A 32 -13.01 -9.41 2.85
C ALA A 32 -13.06 -8.69 4.20
N GLN A 33 -13.69 -7.52 4.26
CA GLN A 33 -13.86 -6.77 5.49
C GLN A 33 -14.72 -7.51 6.50
N SER A 34 -15.82 -8.13 6.06
CA SER A 34 -16.70 -8.94 6.90
C SER A 34 -15.95 -10.12 7.55
N LEU A 35 -15.07 -10.80 6.81
CA LEU A 35 -14.25 -11.89 7.36
C LEU A 35 -13.33 -11.39 8.46
N CYS A 36 -12.66 -10.25 8.26
CA CYS A 36 -11.79 -9.64 9.27
C CYS A 36 -12.60 -9.24 10.51
N ASN A 37 -13.76 -8.62 10.34
CA ASN A 37 -14.64 -8.21 11.43
C ASN A 37 -15.12 -9.41 12.26
N LYS A 38 -15.52 -10.51 11.60
CA LYS A 38 -15.92 -11.76 12.27
C LYS A 38 -14.79 -12.40 13.05
N ALA A 39 -13.56 -12.28 12.55
CA ALA A 39 -12.36 -12.78 13.23
C ALA A 39 -11.83 -11.82 14.32
N GLY A 40 -12.40 -10.65 14.49
CA GLY A 40 -11.93 -9.63 15.44
C GLY A 40 -10.56 -9.05 15.10
N VAL A 41 -10.15 -9.05 13.80
CA VAL A 41 -8.86 -8.54 13.34
C VAL A 41 -9.02 -7.34 12.42
N ALA A 42 -8.05 -6.43 12.46
CA ALA A 42 -8.04 -5.28 11.56
C ALA A 42 -7.64 -5.70 10.14
N ASN A 43 -8.40 -5.25 9.14
CA ASN A 43 -8.01 -5.38 7.73
C ASN A 43 -7.03 -4.27 7.33
N ARG A 44 -5.97 -4.64 6.61
CA ARG A 44 -5.03 -3.71 5.99
C ARG A 44 -4.65 -4.22 4.59
N PRO A 45 -5.44 -3.91 3.57
CA PRO A 45 -5.22 -4.43 2.23
C PRO A 45 -3.93 -3.91 1.60
N HIS A 46 -3.30 -4.74 0.80
CA HIS A 46 -2.12 -4.39 0.02
C HIS A 46 -2.53 -3.84 -1.35
N ILE A 47 -2.15 -2.60 -1.67
CA ILE A 47 -2.60 -1.91 -2.89
C ILE A 47 -1.71 -2.19 -4.12
N LYS A 48 -0.65 -2.97 -4.00
CA LYS A 48 0.31 -3.22 -5.09
C LYS A 48 -0.33 -3.80 -6.36
N THR A 49 -1.48 -4.45 -6.24
CA THR A 49 -2.18 -5.09 -7.36
C THR A 49 -2.97 -4.09 -8.20
N HIS A 50 -3.68 -3.16 -7.57
CA HIS A 50 -4.51 -2.19 -8.28
C HIS A 50 -3.90 -0.78 -8.36
N LYS A 51 -3.09 -0.36 -7.40
CA LYS A 51 -2.40 0.95 -7.33
C LYS A 51 -3.33 2.16 -7.50
N SER A 52 -4.63 1.96 -7.29
CA SER A 52 -5.66 2.97 -7.46
C SER A 52 -6.03 3.62 -6.12
N PRO A 53 -5.87 4.96 -5.98
CA PRO A 53 -6.38 5.67 -4.81
C PRO A 53 -7.89 5.55 -4.64
N VAL A 54 -8.65 5.42 -5.72
CA VAL A 54 -10.11 5.23 -5.67
C VAL A 54 -10.43 3.93 -4.95
N LEU A 55 -9.86 2.80 -5.41
CA LEU A 55 -10.09 1.48 -4.79
C LEU A 55 -9.58 1.43 -3.35
N ALA A 56 -8.43 2.06 -3.06
CA ALA A 56 -7.92 2.16 -1.70
C ALA A 56 -8.87 2.92 -0.76
N LYS A 57 -9.48 4.01 -1.23
CA LYS A 57 -10.52 4.74 -0.47
C LYS A 57 -11.78 3.93 -0.25
N MET A 58 -12.22 3.14 -1.24
CA MET A 58 -13.36 2.22 -1.08
C MET A 58 -13.06 1.17 0.01
N GLN A 59 -11.85 0.59 0.04
CA GLN A 59 -11.42 -0.34 1.07
C GLN A 59 -11.42 0.30 2.47
N ILE A 60 -10.95 1.55 2.60
CA ILE A 60 -10.97 2.30 3.86
C ILE A 60 -12.41 2.62 4.29
N ALA A 61 -13.24 3.05 3.35
CA ALA A 61 -14.67 3.34 3.63
C ALA A 61 -15.43 2.09 4.10
N ALA A 62 -15.07 0.90 3.62
CA ALA A 62 -15.62 -0.37 4.08
C ALA A 62 -15.12 -0.80 5.46
N GLY A 63 -14.11 -0.14 6.04
CA GLY A 63 -13.63 -0.40 7.39
C GLY A 63 -12.17 -0.86 7.50
N ALA A 64 -11.40 -0.86 6.40
CA ALA A 64 -9.97 -1.13 6.49
C ALA A 64 -9.27 -0.04 7.32
N LYS A 65 -8.38 -0.45 8.23
CA LYS A 65 -7.67 0.46 9.15
C LYS A 65 -6.70 1.40 8.42
N GLY A 66 -6.22 1.01 7.26
CA GLY A 66 -5.27 1.72 6.44
C GLY A 66 -4.86 0.82 5.28
N ILE A 67 -3.77 1.13 4.61
CA ILE A 67 -3.28 0.38 3.45
C ILE A 67 -1.82 -0.07 3.61
N THR A 68 -1.45 -1.07 2.82
CA THR A 68 -0.06 -1.49 2.65
C THR A 68 0.39 -1.18 1.23
N CYS A 69 1.54 -0.51 1.10
CA CYS A 69 2.21 -0.21 -0.15
C CYS A 69 3.48 -1.05 -0.29
N GLN A 70 3.87 -1.36 -1.52
CA GLN A 70 5.15 -2.03 -1.81
C GLN A 70 6.30 -1.03 -1.96
N LYS A 71 6.03 0.19 -2.41
CA LYS A 71 7.05 1.17 -2.79
C LYS A 71 6.73 2.57 -2.27
N LEU A 72 7.78 3.36 -2.03
CA LEU A 72 7.64 4.79 -1.68
C LEU A 72 6.81 5.58 -2.70
N GLY A 73 6.97 5.31 -4.00
CA GLY A 73 6.18 5.97 -5.02
C GLY A 73 4.69 5.69 -4.92
N GLU A 74 4.31 4.45 -4.57
CA GLU A 74 2.91 4.10 -4.29
C GLU A 74 2.41 4.86 -3.05
N ALA A 75 3.18 4.83 -1.97
CA ALA A 75 2.82 5.52 -0.73
C ALA A 75 2.64 7.03 -0.93
N ARG A 76 3.49 7.66 -1.75
CA ARG A 76 3.36 9.08 -2.10
C ARG A 76 2.04 9.38 -2.79
N ILE A 77 1.69 8.64 -3.84
CA ILE A 77 0.41 8.82 -4.56
C ILE A 77 -0.80 8.63 -3.64
N MET A 78 -0.75 7.64 -2.75
CA MET A 78 -1.82 7.40 -1.79
C MET A 78 -1.93 8.52 -0.75
N ALA A 79 -0.80 9.04 -0.26
CA ALA A 79 -0.76 10.18 0.65
C ALA A 79 -1.28 11.46 0.00
N GLU A 80 -0.87 11.76 -1.24
CA GLU A 80 -1.39 12.88 -2.05
C GLU A 80 -2.92 12.78 -2.26
N ALA A 81 -3.44 11.55 -2.31
CA ALA A 81 -4.89 11.30 -2.36
C ALA A 81 -5.59 11.42 -0.99
N GLY A 82 -4.87 11.74 0.09
CA GLY A 82 -5.42 11.95 1.43
C GLY A 82 -5.48 10.71 2.32
N ILE A 83 -4.82 9.61 1.95
CA ILE A 83 -4.71 8.42 2.80
C ILE A 83 -3.54 8.61 3.77
N THR A 84 -3.80 8.45 5.07
CA THR A 84 -2.84 8.80 6.14
C THR A 84 -2.30 7.60 6.92
N ASP A 85 -2.95 6.46 6.93
CA ASP A 85 -2.43 5.25 7.60
C ASP A 85 -1.83 4.29 6.57
N ILE A 86 -0.51 4.41 6.35
CA ILE A 86 0.23 3.72 5.30
C ILE A 86 1.38 2.92 5.90
N ILE A 87 1.44 1.63 5.56
CA ILE A 87 2.63 0.78 5.79
C ILE A 87 3.36 0.58 4.46
N ILE A 88 4.67 0.68 4.47
CA ILE A 88 5.52 0.29 3.34
C ILE A 88 6.18 -1.05 3.69
N ALA A 89 5.71 -2.12 3.05
CA ALA A 89 6.11 -3.50 3.33
C ALA A 89 7.32 -3.92 2.48
N THR A 90 8.41 -3.16 2.58
CA THR A 90 9.69 -3.49 1.94
C THR A 90 10.81 -2.70 2.58
N ASN A 91 12.00 -3.26 2.59
CA ASN A 91 13.20 -2.54 3.02
C ASN A 91 13.52 -1.40 2.04
N LEU A 92 13.76 -0.20 2.59
CA LEU A 92 14.11 0.98 1.83
C LEU A 92 15.60 1.28 2.03
N LEU A 93 16.40 0.92 1.03
CA LEU A 93 17.85 1.06 1.08
C LEU A 93 18.34 2.14 0.10
N GLY A 94 19.45 2.78 0.48
CA GLY A 94 20.11 3.79 -0.33
C GLY A 94 19.66 5.23 -0.03
N ALA A 95 20.61 6.16 -0.16
CA ALA A 95 20.43 7.56 0.25
C ALA A 95 19.22 8.26 -0.42
N ALA A 96 18.99 7.99 -1.69
CA ALA A 96 17.88 8.59 -2.43
C ALA A 96 16.50 8.18 -1.85
N LYS A 97 16.32 6.88 -1.53
CA LYS A 97 15.07 6.40 -0.92
C LYS A 97 14.88 6.94 0.49
N CYS A 98 15.96 7.03 1.27
CA CYS A 98 15.89 7.59 2.62
C CYS A 98 15.53 9.08 2.60
N GLY A 99 16.04 9.85 1.66
CA GLY A 99 15.64 11.25 1.48
C GLY A 99 14.17 11.40 1.06
N GLN A 100 13.68 10.52 0.19
CA GLN A 100 12.26 10.47 -0.19
C GLN A 100 11.37 10.06 0.99
N LEU A 101 11.81 9.08 1.80
CA LEU A 101 11.12 8.66 3.02
C LEU A 101 11.00 9.83 4.00
N ALA A 102 12.08 10.55 4.27
CA ALA A 102 12.09 11.73 5.14
C ALA A 102 11.13 12.82 4.63
N SER A 103 11.12 13.06 3.32
CA SER A 103 10.23 14.03 2.70
C SER A 103 8.75 13.64 2.85
N LEU A 104 8.42 12.37 2.66
CA LEU A 104 7.05 11.88 2.78
C LEU A 104 6.61 11.80 4.26
N GLN A 105 7.53 11.44 5.17
CA GLN A 105 7.27 11.40 6.61
C GLN A 105 6.90 12.77 7.20
N ARG A 106 7.40 13.86 6.64
CA ARG A 106 6.97 15.22 7.03
C ARG A 106 5.51 15.47 6.72
N GLN A 107 4.99 14.88 5.66
CA GLN A 107 3.62 15.10 5.19
C GLN A 107 2.61 14.17 5.89
N VAL A 108 2.95 12.89 6.02
CA VAL A 108 2.06 11.86 6.56
C VAL A 108 2.86 10.88 7.42
N PRO A 109 2.32 10.43 8.58
CA PRO A 109 2.99 9.42 9.38
C PRO A 109 3.05 8.09 8.63
N LEU A 110 4.26 7.56 8.47
CA LEU A 110 4.49 6.30 7.79
C LEU A 110 4.92 5.21 8.77
N LYS A 111 4.56 3.98 8.44
CA LYS A 111 5.11 2.77 9.04
C LYS A 111 5.95 2.05 7.98
N VAL A 112 7.11 1.53 8.37
CA VAL A 112 8.03 0.82 7.46
C VAL A 112 8.40 -0.54 8.03
N CYS A 113 8.81 -1.47 7.18
CA CYS A 113 9.34 -2.77 7.61
C CYS A 113 10.87 -2.76 7.57
N ALA A 114 11.50 -3.45 8.51
CA ALA A 114 12.94 -3.65 8.56
C ALA A 114 13.26 -5.09 9.02
N ASP A 115 14.25 -5.69 8.37
CA ASP A 115 14.79 -7.02 8.68
C ASP A 115 16.27 -6.97 9.10
N ASN A 116 16.91 -5.78 9.05
CA ASN A 116 18.34 -5.64 9.31
C ASN A 116 18.71 -4.25 9.86
N ALA A 117 19.90 -4.18 10.47
CA ALA A 117 20.43 -2.97 11.10
C ALA A 117 20.73 -1.82 10.10
N VAL A 118 21.02 -2.16 8.83
CA VAL A 118 21.31 -1.14 7.79
C VAL A 118 20.03 -0.35 7.49
N SER A 119 18.90 -1.03 7.34
CA SER A 119 17.59 -0.38 7.16
C SER A 119 17.23 0.47 8.37
N LEU A 120 17.41 -0.04 9.59
CA LEU A 120 17.10 0.70 10.83
C LEU A 120 17.93 1.99 10.95
N THR A 121 19.23 1.92 10.65
CA THR A 121 20.12 3.09 10.66
C THR A 121 19.63 4.14 9.63
N ALA A 122 19.25 3.70 8.43
CA ALA A 122 18.74 4.57 7.39
C ALA A 122 17.40 5.23 7.80
N TYR A 123 16.51 4.48 8.47
CA TYR A 123 15.23 5.01 8.95
C TYR A 123 15.40 5.98 10.12
N SER A 124 16.34 5.71 11.02
CA SER A 124 16.71 6.64 12.10
C SER A 124 17.18 7.98 11.53
N LYS A 125 18.04 7.96 10.51
CA LYS A 125 18.46 9.17 9.81
C LYS A 125 17.26 9.88 9.15
N ALA A 126 16.41 9.15 8.44
CA ALA A 126 15.24 9.73 7.77
C ALA A 126 14.25 10.36 8.77
N ALA A 127 14.06 9.74 9.95
CA ALA A 127 13.23 10.27 11.02
C ALA A 127 13.80 11.60 11.57
N ASN A 128 15.11 11.66 11.80
CA ASN A 128 15.79 12.88 12.23
C ASN A 128 15.69 13.98 11.17
N ASP A 129 15.93 13.66 9.90
CA ASP A 129 15.82 14.59 8.78
C ASP A 129 14.36 15.10 8.61
N ALA A 130 13.36 14.27 8.95
CA ALA A 130 11.96 14.63 8.93
C ALA A 130 11.51 15.42 10.18
N ASN A 131 12.29 15.42 11.24
CA ASN A 131 11.92 15.86 12.58
C ASN A 131 10.61 15.20 13.07
N ARG A 132 10.45 13.91 12.76
CA ARG A 132 9.26 13.12 13.08
C ARG A 132 9.60 11.63 13.18
N PRO A 133 9.21 10.93 14.28
CA PRO A 133 9.43 9.51 14.42
C PRO A 133 8.82 8.72 13.26
N ILE A 134 9.46 7.61 12.90
CA ILE A 134 8.93 6.61 11.94
C ILE A 134 8.66 5.33 12.72
N ASP A 135 7.44 4.80 12.61
CA ASP A 135 7.10 3.51 13.18
C ASP A 135 7.76 2.39 12.36
N VAL A 136 8.42 1.47 13.04
CA VAL A 136 9.09 0.34 12.38
C VAL A 136 8.48 -0.98 12.83
N LEU A 137 8.13 -1.83 11.85
CA LEU A 137 7.76 -3.22 12.06
C LEU A 137 8.98 -4.10 11.77
N ILE A 138 9.32 -4.98 12.69
CA ILE A 138 10.36 -5.99 12.44
C ILE A 138 9.77 -7.06 11.54
N GLU A 139 10.38 -7.28 10.38
CA GLU A 139 9.98 -8.29 9.43
C GLU A 139 10.72 -9.60 9.69
N CYS A 140 9.96 -10.68 9.94
CA CYS A 140 10.48 -12.02 10.14
C CYS A 140 9.93 -12.93 9.06
N ASP A 141 10.80 -13.66 8.35
CA ASP A 141 10.36 -14.69 7.42
C ASP A 141 10.02 -15.97 8.19
N THR A 142 8.73 -16.29 8.20
CA THR A 142 8.20 -17.49 8.88
C THR A 142 7.79 -18.58 7.90
N GLY A 143 8.21 -18.50 6.63
CA GLY A 143 8.00 -19.61 5.69
C GLY A 143 7.79 -19.29 4.23
N GLN A 144 7.49 -18.06 3.83
CA GLN A 144 7.24 -17.76 2.41
C GLN A 144 8.51 -17.41 1.62
N GLN A 145 9.59 -17.04 2.28
CA GLN A 145 10.89 -16.68 1.67
C GLN A 145 10.77 -15.65 0.54
N LEU A 146 9.86 -14.68 0.70
CA LEU A 146 9.52 -13.71 -0.35
C LEU A 146 10.37 -12.45 -0.28
N SER A 147 10.70 -11.97 0.91
CA SER A 147 11.30 -10.65 1.11
C SER A 147 12.68 -10.71 1.76
N LEU A 148 12.99 -11.77 2.49
CA LEU A 148 14.23 -11.94 3.25
C LEU A 148 15.15 -12.91 2.51
N ILE A 149 15.93 -12.38 1.55
CA ILE A 149 16.76 -13.20 0.66
C ILE A 149 18.09 -13.61 1.32
N HIS A 150 18.50 -12.93 2.37
CA HIS A 150 19.85 -13.05 2.95
C HIS A 150 19.79 -13.20 4.48
N ILE A 151 19.10 -14.19 4.95
CA ILE A 151 19.24 -14.65 6.33
C ILE A 151 20.10 -15.89 6.38
#